data_8b6d50014325e7125e802e38c4fea931
#
_entry.id   8b6d50014325e7125e802e38c4fea931
#
_cell.length_a   1.000
_cell.length_b   1.000
_cell.length_c   1.000
_cell.angle_alpha   90.00
_cell.angle_beta   90.00
_cell.angle_gamma   90.00
#
_symmetry.space_group_name_H-M   'P 1'
#
loop_
_entity.id
_entity.type
_entity.pdbx_description
1 polymer ?
#
loop_
_entity_poly.entity_id
_entity_poly.type
_entity_poly.pdbx_seq_one_letter_code
_entity_poly.pdbx_strand_id
1 'polypeptide(L)'
;MHFSHNSESGTLRGLHYTDPPFGQSKLVHCVRGRMFDVVVDMRANSPTFRSWNGFSLDADCRKSVWIPAGYAHGFLTLEPETIVCYLISGKYHPNETRGIRWNDPAFSIQWPMTEPLVISQSDSNLADFNL
;
A
#
# COMPACT_ATOMS: atom_id res chain seq x y z
N MET A 1 0.41 16.89 1.97
CA MET A 1 1.48 16.04 2.55
C MET A 1 0.96 15.37 3.81
N HIS A 2 1.14 14.08 3.92
CA HIS A 2 0.67 13.28 5.05
C HIS A 2 1.83 12.50 5.66
N PHE A 3 1.79 12.32 6.97
CA PHE A 3 2.74 11.47 7.69
C PHE A 3 1.98 10.37 8.40
N SER A 4 2.45 9.13 8.24
CA SER A 4 1.96 7.98 8.98
C SER A 4 3.03 7.55 9.96
N HIS A 5 2.76 7.69 11.24
CA HIS A 5 3.66 7.25 12.30
C HIS A 5 3.24 5.87 12.79
N ASN A 6 4.16 4.93 12.77
CA ASN A 6 3.90 3.53 13.10
C ASN A 6 4.87 3.10 14.21
N SER A 7 4.38 3.05 15.44
CA SER A 7 5.22 2.79 16.61
C SER A 7 5.77 1.37 16.64
N GLU A 8 5.03 0.40 16.11
CA GLU A 8 5.41 -1.01 16.16
C GLU A 8 5.89 -1.53 14.81
N SER A 9 6.97 -2.30 14.83
CA SER A 9 7.41 -3.09 13.69
C SER A 9 6.33 -4.11 13.34
N GLY A 10 6.16 -4.41 12.05
CA GLY A 10 5.13 -5.34 11.62
C GLY A 10 3.75 -4.70 11.49
N THR A 11 3.67 -3.38 11.42
CA THR A 11 2.43 -2.66 11.14
C THR A 11 2.16 -2.70 9.65
N LEU A 12 0.99 -3.22 9.27
CA LEU A 12 0.55 -3.30 7.88
C LEU A 12 -0.65 -2.38 7.66
N ARG A 13 -0.60 -1.58 6.60
CA ARG A 13 -1.70 -0.71 6.19
C ARG A 13 -1.99 -0.92 4.71
N GLY A 14 -3.26 -1.05 4.36
CA GLY A 14 -3.71 -1.18 2.98
C GLY A 14 -4.17 -2.59 2.63
N LEU A 15 -4.17 -2.96 1.39
CA LEU A 15 -3.87 -2.11 0.23
C LEU A 15 -5.12 -1.37 -0.20
N HIS A 16 -4.97 -0.13 -0.59
CA HIS A 16 -6.10 0.71 -0.97
C HIS A 16 -5.93 1.27 -2.38
N TYR A 17 -7.03 1.40 -3.11
CA TYR A 17 -7.08 2.05 -4.42
C TYR A 17 -8.43 2.73 -4.60
N THR A 18 -8.52 3.58 -5.61
CA THR A 18 -9.77 4.28 -5.94
C THR A 18 -10.20 3.89 -7.34
N ASP A 19 -11.49 3.55 -7.49
CA ASP A 19 -12.04 3.14 -8.79
C ASP A 19 -11.93 4.28 -9.82
N PRO A 20 -11.64 3.93 -11.09
CA PRO A 20 -11.74 4.92 -12.17
C PRO A 20 -13.15 5.51 -12.25
N PRO A 21 -13.32 6.80 -12.64
CA PRO A 21 -12.27 7.72 -13.11
C PRO A 21 -11.60 8.52 -11.99
N PHE A 22 -11.82 8.18 -10.72
CA PHE A 22 -11.47 9.01 -9.56
C PHE A 22 -10.08 8.73 -8.98
N GLY A 23 -9.22 8.07 -9.72
CA GLY A 23 -7.91 7.66 -9.22
C GLY A 23 -7.05 8.81 -8.69
N GLN A 24 -6.32 8.51 -7.61
CA GLN A 24 -5.32 9.40 -7.04
C GLN A 24 -3.94 8.81 -7.25
N SER A 25 -2.97 9.66 -7.59
CA SER A 25 -1.56 9.25 -7.60
C SER A 25 -0.91 9.63 -6.28
N LYS A 26 0.14 8.89 -5.91
CA LYS A 26 0.84 9.07 -4.63
C LYS A 26 2.33 9.04 -4.85
N LEU A 27 3.05 9.85 -4.06
CA LEU A 27 4.49 9.73 -3.92
C LEU A 27 4.76 9.32 -2.47
N VAL A 28 5.45 8.20 -2.28
CA VAL A 28 5.68 7.60 -0.97
C VAL A 28 7.15 7.61 -0.64
N HIS A 29 7.50 8.05 0.56
CA HIS A 29 8.87 8.14 1.03
C HIS A 29 8.96 7.68 2.49
N CYS A 30 9.97 6.88 2.83
CA CYS A 30 10.26 6.50 4.21
C CYS A 30 11.17 7.54 4.85
N VAL A 31 10.66 8.25 5.85
CA VAL A 31 11.38 9.34 6.53
C VAL A 31 12.20 8.82 7.71
N ARG A 32 11.70 7.77 8.36
CA ARG A 32 12.36 7.15 9.51
C ARG A 32 12.03 5.66 9.54
N GLY A 33 13.00 4.85 9.93
CA GLY A 33 12.82 3.42 10.03
C GLY A 33 12.95 2.72 8.68
N ARG A 34 12.22 1.63 8.51
CA ARG A 34 12.27 0.81 7.30
C ARG A 34 10.92 0.17 7.03
N MET A 35 10.58 0.06 5.76
CA MET A 35 9.31 -0.49 5.34
C MET A 35 9.43 -1.29 4.03
N PHE A 36 8.49 -2.19 3.82
CA PHE A 36 8.29 -2.87 2.54
C PHE A 36 7.01 -2.32 1.92
N ASP A 37 7.15 -1.64 0.80
CA ASP A 37 6.06 -0.97 0.09
C ASP A 37 5.59 -1.85 -1.05
N VAL A 38 4.26 -2.01 -1.19
CA VAL A 38 3.67 -2.89 -2.20
C VAL A 38 2.69 -2.12 -3.05
N VAL A 39 2.80 -2.30 -4.36
CA VAL A 39 1.85 -1.75 -5.33
C VAL A 39 1.30 -2.88 -6.18
N VAL A 40 0.01 -2.82 -6.50
CA VAL A 40 -0.68 -3.81 -7.34
C VAL A 40 -1.41 -3.08 -8.44
N ASP A 41 -1.19 -3.50 -9.68
CA ASP A 41 -1.91 -2.92 -10.82
C ASP A 41 -3.36 -3.39 -10.82
N MET A 42 -4.29 -2.47 -10.59
CA MET A 42 -5.72 -2.75 -10.56
C MET A 42 -6.46 -2.22 -11.79
N ARG A 43 -5.72 -1.83 -12.84
CA ARG A 43 -6.33 -1.36 -14.08
C ARG A 43 -6.76 -2.56 -14.93
N ALA A 44 -8.08 -2.74 -15.08
CA ALA A 44 -8.66 -3.92 -15.70
C ALA A 44 -8.15 -4.21 -17.13
N ASN A 45 -7.81 -3.18 -17.88
CA ASN A 45 -7.34 -3.31 -19.27
C ASN A 45 -5.81 -3.32 -19.40
N SER A 46 -5.09 -3.31 -18.29
CA SER A 46 -3.63 -3.32 -18.28
C SER A 46 -3.11 -4.73 -18.55
N PRO A 47 -2.01 -4.89 -19.32
CA PRO A 47 -1.37 -6.19 -19.47
C PRO A 47 -0.77 -6.72 -18.17
N THR A 48 -0.54 -5.85 -17.18
CA THR A 48 -0.03 -6.23 -15.87
C THR A 48 -1.12 -6.24 -14.77
N PHE A 49 -2.38 -6.29 -15.15
CA PHE A 49 -3.50 -6.36 -14.20
C PHE A 49 -3.28 -7.46 -13.17
N ARG A 50 -3.40 -7.11 -11.90
CA ARG A 50 -3.21 -7.95 -10.70
C ARG A 50 -1.75 -8.32 -10.40
N SER A 51 -0.80 -7.87 -11.19
CA SER A 51 0.62 -8.03 -10.84
C SER A 51 1.03 -7.07 -9.74
N TRP A 52 1.92 -7.52 -8.86
CA TRP A 52 2.42 -6.70 -7.77
C TRP A 52 3.93 -6.48 -7.86
N ASN A 53 4.38 -5.40 -7.26
CA ASN A 53 5.79 -5.10 -7.06
C ASN A 53 6.02 -4.66 -5.62
N GLY A 54 7.15 -5.06 -5.05
CA GLY A 54 7.54 -4.69 -3.70
C GLY A 54 8.85 -3.90 -3.71
N PHE A 55 8.94 -2.93 -2.80
CA PHE A 55 10.11 -2.06 -2.68
C PHE A 55 10.50 -1.93 -1.22
N SER A 56 11.78 -2.20 -0.91
CA SER A 56 12.32 -1.93 0.41
C SER A 56 12.76 -0.48 0.47
N LEU A 57 12.17 0.27 1.39
CA LEU A 57 12.49 1.69 1.61
C LEU A 57 12.95 1.90 3.04
N ASP A 58 13.96 2.74 3.21
CA ASP A 58 14.40 3.22 4.52
C ASP A 58 14.75 4.71 4.44
N ALA A 59 15.08 5.29 5.59
CA ALA A 59 15.37 6.72 5.66
C ALA A 59 16.63 7.12 4.88
N ASP A 60 17.53 6.17 4.62
CA ASP A 60 18.83 6.43 3.98
C ASP A 60 18.87 6.04 2.50
N CYS A 61 17.85 5.36 1.99
CA CYS A 61 17.87 4.83 0.62
C CYS A 61 17.75 5.92 -0.46
N ARG A 62 17.29 7.11 -0.09
CA ARG A 62 17.10 8.26 -1.00
C ARG A 62 16.21 7.93 -2.19
N LYS A 63 15.25 7.03 -1.99
CA LYS A 63 14.32 6.59 -3.02
C LYS A 63 12.90 6.88 -2.56
N SER A 64 12.07 7.21 -3.50
CA SER A 64 10.63 7.34 -3.30
C SER A 64 9.92 6.49 -4.33
N VAL A 65 8.72 6.05 -4.01
CA VAL A 65 7.90 5.27 -4.95
C VAL A 65 6.79 6.18 -5.47
N TRP A 66 6.74 6.30 -6.79
CA TRP A 66 5.64 6.98 -7.47
C TRP A 66 4.58 5.95 -7.84
N ILE A 67 3.35 6.17 -7.38
CA ILE A 67 2.24 5.24 -7.58
C ILE A 67 1.17 5.96 -8.40
N PRO A 68 1.05 5.62 -9.70
CA PRO A 68 0.00 6.21 -10.54
C PRO A 68 -1.39 5.83 -10.07
N ALA A 69 -2.38 6.62 -10.51
CA ALA A 69 -3.79 6.26 -10.32
C ALA A 69 -4.06 4.87 -10.92
N GLY A 70 -4.93 4.10 -10.27
CA GLY A 70 -5.30 2.76 -10.69
C GLY A 70 -4.48 1.65 -10.05
N TYR A 71 -3.49 2.00 -9.22
CA TYR A 71 -2.74 1.02 -8.45
C TYR A 71 -3.23 0.97 -7.00
N ALA A 72 -3.36 -0.23 -6.46
CA ALA A 72 -3.54 -0.41 -5.02
C ALA A 72 -2.18 -0.27 -4.34
N HIS A 73 -2.18 0.29 -3.14
CA HIS A 73 -0.98 0.56 -2.39
C HIS A 73 -1.14 0.17 -0.93
N GLY A 74 -0.10 -0.41 -0.39
CA GLY A 74 0.01 -0.70 1.03
C GLY A 74 1.46 -0.88 1.44
N PHE A 75 1.70 -0.98 2.75
CA PHE A 75 3.05 -1.18 3.24
C PHE A 75 3.06 -1.98 4.53
N LEU A 76 4.22 -2.56 4.82
CA LEU A 76 4.53 -3.26 6.06
C LEU A 76 5.77 -2.64 6.68
N THR A 77 5.69 -2.19 7.93
CA THR A 77 6.86 -1.65 8.62
C THR A 77 7.77 -2.79 9.10
N LEU A 78 9.08 -2.59 8.98
CA LEU A 78 10.10 -3.58 9.33
C LEU A 78 10.92 -3.18 10.56
N GLU A 79 10.69 -1.97 11.07
CA GLU A 79 11.32 -1.44 12.26
C GLU A 79 10.29 -0.67 13.10
N PRO A 80 10.48 -0.56 14.42
CA PRO A 80 9.64 0.29 15.24
C PRO A 80 9.85 1.76 14.89
N GLU A 81 8.86 2.59 15.20
CA GLU A 81 8.90 4.04 14.98
C GLU A 81 9.14 4.42 13.51
N THR A 82 8.63 3.63 12.58
CA THR A 82 8.71 3.92 11.15
C THR A 82 7.73 5.04 10.78
N ILE A 83 8.23 6.05 10.09
CA ILE A 83 7.44 7.17 9.61
C ILE A 83 7.43 7.17 8.09
N VAL A 84 6.23 7.14 7.53
CA VAL A 84 6.00 7.17 6.08
C VAL A 84 5.41 8.52 5.73
N CYS A 85 6.02 9.20 4.77
CA CYS A 85 5.51 10.46 4.24
C CYS A 85 4.93 10.20 2.85
N TYR A 86 3.76 10.77 2.56
CA TYR A 86 3.20 10.64 1.22
C TYR A 86 2.48 11.91 0.79
N LEU A 87 2.63 12.19 -0.51
CA LEU A 87 1.92 13.24 -1.21
C LEU A 87 0.85 12.56 -2.08
N ILE A 88 -0.37 13.06 -2.00
CA ILE A 88 -1.49 12.51 -2.76
C ILE A 88 -2.01 13.62 -3.67
N SER A 89 -2.17 13.30 -4.96
CA SER A 89 -2.80 14.20 -5.93
C SER A 89 -4.27 13.85 -6.10
N GLY A 90 -5.06 14.83 -6.55
CA GLY A 90 -6.46 14.62 -6.86
C GLY A 90 -7.38 14.72 -5.64
N LYS A 91 -8.67 14.56 -5.90
CA LYS A 91 -9.70 14.62 -4.88
C LYS A 91 -9.88 13.29 -4.17
N TYR A 92 -10.14 13.34 -2.87
CA TYR A 92 -10.53 12.16 -2.11
C TYR A 92 -11.99 11.80 -2.42
N HIS A 93 -12.22 10.55 -2.83
CA HIS A 93 -13.56 10.02 -3.12
C HIS A 93 -13.80 8.78 -2.24
N PRO A 94 -14.27 8.96 -1.00
CA PRO A 94 -14.39 7.83 -0.06
C PRO A 94 -15.33 6.73 -0.55
N ASN A 95 -16.40 7.09 -1.28
CA ASN A 95 -17.35 6.10 -1.80
C ASN A 95 -16.76 5.23 -2.92
N GLU A 96 -15.67 5.69 -3.54
CA GLU A 96 -15.01 4.98 -4.64
C GLU A 96 -13.71 4.30 -4.18
N THR A 97 -13.38 4.38 -2.89
CA THR A 97 -12.21 3.72 -2.34
C THR A 97 -12.47 2.25 -2.12
N ARG A 98 -11.54 1.42 -2.58
CA ARG A 98 -11.59 -0.04 -2.48
C ARG A 98 -10.35 -0.56 -1.78
N GLY A 99 -10.40 -1.80 -1.34
CA GLY A 99 -9.27 -2.44 -0.68
C GLY A 99 -9.02 -3.85 -1.18
N ILE A 100 -7.76 -4.26 -1.08
CA ILE A 100 -7.31 -5.63 -1.28
C ILE A 100 -6.74 -6.12 0.04
N ARG A 101 -7.16 -7.31 0.49
CA ARG A 101 -6.58 -7.89 1.70
C ARG A 101 -5.13 -8.31 1.43
N TRP A 102 -4.28 -8.04 2.40
CA TRP A 102 -2.83 -8.28 2.29
C TRP A 102 -2.46 -9.72 1.89
N ASN A 103 -3.24 -10.69 2.31
CA ASN A 103 -3.01 -12.12 2.06
C ASN A 103 -4.02 -12.73 1.09
N ASP A 104 -4.64 -11.91 0.26
CA ASP A 104 -5.60 -12.40 -0.73
C ASP A 104 -4.89 -13.33 -1.73
N PRO A 105 -5.36 -14.59 -1.88
CA PRO A 105 -4.72 -15.54 -2.78
C PRO A 105 -4.77 -15.13 -4.26
N ALA A 106 -5.67 -14.23 -4.64
CA ALA A 106 -5.74 -13.74 -6.03
C ALA A 106 -4.48 -12.98 -6.45
N PHE A 107 -3.71 -12.46 -5.50
CA PHE A 107 -2.52 -11.64 -5.78
C PHE A 107 -1.22 -12.33 -5.37
N SER A 108 -1.27 -13.24 -4.41
CA SER A 108 -0.10 -14.01 -3.94
C SER A 108 1.10 -13.12 -3.60
N ILE A 109 0.85 -12.01 -2.90
CA ILE A 109 1.90 -11.08 -2.51
C ILE A 109 2.81 -11.75 -1.48
N GLN A 110 4.13 -11.68 -1.74
CA GLN A 110 5.12 -12.26 -0.84
C GLN A 110 5.68 -11.17 0.07
N TRP A 111 5.09 -11.06 1.25
CA TRP A 111 5.55 -10.12 2.27
C TRP A 111 6.78 -10.69 2.99
N PRO A 112 7.67 -9.82 3.50
CA PRO A 112 8.84 -10.28 4.27
C PRO A 112 8.50 -10.85 5.65
N MET A 113 7.23 -10.78 6.06
CA MET A 113 6.71 -11.42 7.27
C MET A 113 5.51 -12.27 6.91
N THR A 114 5.34 -13.41 7.58
CA THR A 114 4.19 -14.31 7.34
C THR A 114 2.90 -13.77 7.93
N GLU A 115 2.99 -12.99 9.01
CA GLU A 115 1.83 -12.35 9.64
C GLU A 115 2.21 -10.98 10.16
N PRO A 116 1.43 -9.94 9.84
CA PRO A 116 1.64 -8.63 10.45
C PRO A 116 1.27 -8.68 11.93
N LEU A 117 2.00 -7.94 12.77
CA LEU A 117 1.71 -7.82 14.19
C LEU A 117 0.59 -6.84 14.47
N VAL A 118 0.47 -5.80 13.63
CA VAL A 118 -0.54 -4.77 13.76
C VAL A 118 -1.20 -4.56 12.41
N ILE A 119 -2.51 -4.72 12.35
CA ILE A 119 -3.31 -4.43 11.17
C ILE A 119 -4.68 -3.97 11.63
N SER A 120 -5.26 -2.95 11.00
CA SER A 120 -6.60 -2.49 11.35
C SER A 120 -7.64 -3.58 11.07
N GLN A 121 -8.74 -3.55 11.82
CA GLN A 121 -9.81 -4.51 11.63
C GLN A 121 -10.41 -4.39 10.23
N SER A 122 -10.58 -3.16 9.73
CA SER A 122 -11.12 -2.94 8.38
C SER A 122 -10.20 -3.52 7.30
N ASP A 123 -8.89 -3.37 7.43
CA ASP A 123 -7.94 -3.94 6.45
C ASP A 123 -7.89 -5.47 6.53
N SER A 124 -7.94 -6.04 7.73
CA SER A 124 -7.90 -7.49 7.90
C SER A 124 -9.19 -8.18 7.46
N ASN A 125 -10.31 -7.47 7.45
CA ASN A 125 -11.63 -8.02 7.10
C ASN A 125 -12.02 -7.78 5.63
N LEU A 126 -11.12 -7.28 4.80
CA LEU A 126 -11.41 -7.12 3.37
C LEU A 126 -11.73 -8.49 2.74
N ALA A 127 -12.78 -8.51 1.92
CA ALA A 127 -13.22 -9.72 1.22
C ALA A 127 -12.21 -10.12 0.14
N ASP A 128 -12.27 -11.38 -0.26
CA ASP A 128 -11.49 -11.86 -1.40
C ASP A 128 -11.90 -11.14 -2.68
N PHE A 129 -10.90 -10.84 -3.51
CA PHE A 129 -11.13 -10.20 -4.78
C PHE A 129 -11.81 -11.17 -5.75
N ASN A 130 -12.89 -10.72 -6.38
CA ASN A 130 -13.62 -11.47 -7.39
C ASN A 130 -13.50 -10.79 -8.74
N LEU A 131 -13.25 -11.61 -9.76
CA LEU A 131 -13.21 -11.13 -11.15
C LEU A 131 -14.62 -10.94 -11.71
#